data_0af72c8d267e748e3970da08f83a2853
#
_entry.id   0af72c8d267e748e3970da08f83a2853
#
_cell.length_a   1.000
_cell.length_b   1.000
_cell.length_c   1.000
_cell.angle_alpha   90.00
_cell.angle_beta   90.00
_cell.angle_gamma   90.00
#
_symmetry.space_group_name_H-M   'P 1'
#
loop_
_entity.id
_entity.type
_entity.pdbx_description
1 polymer ?
#
loop_
_entity_poly.entity_id
_entity_poly.type
_entity_poly.pdbx_seq_one_letter_code
_entity_poly.pdbx_strand_id
1 'polypeptide(L)'
;MACVRFRRERWVIDFYDQEGIRRWHTMPKGSTKKDANIKKGELEKKVRQGAYTPQKEMPLFAEVADSWLASKEPNIRHTTYDQYKGHVENHLKPYLGKSKINLVNFDAIEKFKAERLKNGVTPPTLHKVLTTLGAILKYAVRMRYIDFNPAREVEKPKGKSVYGEKDELVVLTPEDIRELLEAAGDQKDRILFMTAVLTGMREGELLGLQWGDIDWANRQVHVRRTYNHGRFYDPKSRAARRKIDLAPELVRSLKQWKLACPIGELDLVFPTEAGTTEDAANMLKRRFFPALRRAKLPKIRFHNLRHTYASLLIDQGENPKYIQTQLGHSSIQLTMDVYGHLMKDVNQEAATRLGNTVFGSDGSNMVAVNKKEVSP
;
A
#
# COMPACT_ATOMS: atom_id res chain seq x y z
N MET A 1 11.51 47.92 15.76
CA MET A 1 11.02 48.39 14.43
C MET A 1 12.05 48.06 13.38
N ALA A 2 11.68 47.54 12.25
CA ALA A 2 12.57 47.29 11.14
C ALA A 2 12.77 48.60 10.30
N CYS A 3 13.97 48.81 9.77
CA CYS A 3 14.35 49.98 9.01
C CYS A 3 14.99 49.56 7.68
N VAL A 4 14.66 50.29 6.59
CA VAL A 4 15.21 50.04 5.26
C VAL A 4 16.25 51.11 4.94
N ARG A 5 17.47 50.67 4.57
CA ARG A 5 18.61 51.57 4.25
C ARG A 5 19.26 51.13 2.95
N PHE A 6 19.76 52.09 2.18
CA PHE A 6 20.57 51.82 0.98
C PHE A 6 22.06 51.86 1.35
N ARG A 7 22.77 50.75 1.12
CA ARG A 7 24.21 50.62 1.41
C ARG A 7 24.91 49.81 0.33
N ARG A 8 26.06 50.22 -0.12
CA ARG A 8 26.91 49.49 -1.10
C ARG A 8 26.07 48.99 -2.29
N GLU A 9 25.32 49.87 -2.92
CA GLU A 9 24.47 49.61 -4.09
C GLU A 9 23.33 48.60 -3.86
N ARG A 10 22.96 48.32 -2.62
CA ARG A 10 21.86 47.40 -2.27
C ARG A 10 21.01 47.96 -1.15
N TRP A 11 19.75 47.59 -1.17
CA TRP A 11 18.85 47.81 -0.05
C TRP A 11 19.12 46.80 1.06
N VAL A 12 19.19 47.26 2.28
CA VAL A 12 19.39 46.45 3.49
C VAL A 12 18.27 46.75 4.46
N ILE A 13 17.64 45.68 4.97
CA ILE A 13 16.60 45.73 5.99
C ILE A 13 17.28 45.38 7.31
N ASP A 14 17.19 46.28 8.27
CA ASP A 14 17.78 46.18 9.62
C ASP A 14 16.62 45.98 10.60
N PHE A 15 16.59 44.90 11.37
CA PHE A 15 15.50 44.56 12.27
C PHE A 15 15.97 43.69 13.44
N TYR A 16 15.13 43.54 14.45
CA TYR A 16 15.35 42.62 15.55
C TYR A 16 14.47 41.39 15.35
N ASP A 17 15.03 40.19 15.60
CA ASP A 17 14.29 38.95 15.55
C ASP A 17 13.43 38.74 16.82
N GLN A 18 12.75 37.63 16.95
CA GLN A 18 11.88 37.31 18.08
C GLN A 18 12.65 37.12 19.41
N GLU A 19 13.97 36.91 19.36
CA GLU A 19 14.85 36.79 20.53
C GLU A 19 15.51 38.12 20.91
N GLY A 20 15.15 39.19 20.19
CA GLY A 20 15.76 40.51 20.38
C GLY A 20 17.15 40.68 19.77
N ILE A 21 17.56 39.74 18.94
CA ILE A 21 18.88 39.79 18.27
C ILE A 21 18.74 40.63 17.01
N ARG A 22 19.68 41.58 16.82
CA ARG A 22 19.71 42.43 15.64
C ARG A 22 20.15 41.67 14.39
N ARG A 23 19.34 41.73 13.32
CA ARG A 23 19.53 41.01 12.05
C ARG A 23 19.52 41.99 10.87
N TRP A 24 20.18 41.57 9.78
CA TRP A 24 20.20 42.29 8.52
C TRP A 24 19.81 41.37 7.38
N HIS A 25 18.94 41.88 6.51
CA HIS A 25 18.62 41.22 5.25
C HIS A 25 19.01 42.11 4.08
N THR A 26 19.91 41.61 3.24
CA THR A 26 20.39 42.35 2.07
C THR A 26 19.60 41.91 0.84
N MET A 27 18.96 42.87 0.16
CA MET A 27 18.23 42.64 -1.07
C MET A 27 19.17 42.33 -2.24
N PRO A 28 18.70 41.57 -3.25
CA PRO A 28 19.44 41.37 -4.50
C PRO A 28 19.83 42.73 -5.17
N LYS A 29 20.92 42.73 -5.96
CA LYS A 29 21.30 43.92 -6.74
C LYS A 29 20.19 44.22 -7.75
N GLY A 30 19.83 45.50 -7.89
CA GLY A 30 18.74 45.92 -8.78
C GLY A 30 17.35 45.98 -8.13
N SER A 31 17.18 45.52 -6.87
CA SER A 31 15.90 45.68 -6.14
C SER A 31 15.55 47.14 -5.91
N THR A 32 14.25 47.45 -5.93
CA THR A 32 13.74 48.81 -5.65
C THR A 32 13.48 49.01 -4.15
N LYS A 33 13.34 50.28 -3.72
CA LYS A 33 12.89 50.58 -2.35
C LYS A 33 11.53 50.00 -2.02
N LYS A 34 10.64 49.88 -3.03
CA LYS A 34 9.33 49.27 -2.88
C LYS A 34 9.47 47.79 -2.54
N ASP A 35 10.34 47.06 -3.25
CA ASP A 35 10.60 45.63 -2.97
C ASP A 35 11.17 45.42 -1.57
N ALA A 36 12.07 46.31 -1.15
CA ALA A 36 12.66 46.27 0.19
C ALA A 36 11.58 46.51 1.28
N ASN A 37 10.64 47.43 1.03
CA ASN A 37 9.53 47.66 1.98
C ASN A 37 8.55 46.49 2.04
N ILE A 38 8.25 45.85 0.92
CA ILE A 38 7.43 44.60 0.89
C ILE A 38 8.14 43.55 1.72
N LYS A 39 9.43 43.31 1.45
CA LYS A 39 10.24 42.33 2.17
C LYS A 39 10.36 42.63 3.67
N LYS A 40 10.44 43.91 4.04
CA LYS A 40 10.40 44.35 5.44
C LYS A 40 9.10 43.90 6.11
N GLY A 41 7.96 44.12 5.48
CA GLY A 41 6.65 43.71 6.02
C GLY A 41 6.54 42.19 6.22
N GLU A 42 7.10 41.40 5.27
CA GLU A 42 7.17 39.92 5.40
C GLU A 42 8.05 39.50 6.59
N LEU A 43 9.21 40.13 6.76
CA LEU A 43 10.14 39.84 7.88
C LEU A 43 9.51 40.20 9.23
N GLU A 44 8.89 41.39 9.33
CA GLU A 44 8.17 41.82 10.55
C GLU A 44 7.02 40.86 10.91
N LYS A 45 6.29 40.39 9.89
CA LYS A 45 5.23 39.38 10.09
C LYS A 45 5.83 38.06 10.63
N LYS A 46 6.92 37.57 10.05
CA LYS A 46 7.60 36.34 10.50
C LYS A 46 8.12 36.47 11.92
N VAL A 47 8.76 37.59 12.26
CA VAL A 47 9.26 37.87 13.62
C VAL A 47 8.10 37.89 14.62
N ARG A 48 6.99 38.58 14.31
CA ARG A 48 5.79 38.65 15.15
C ARG A 48 5.14 37.30 15.38
N GLN A 49 5.24 36.41 14.39
CA GLN A 49 4.74 35.04 14.49
C GLN A 49 5.73 34.06 15.14
N GLY A 50 6.92 34.52 15.55
CA GLY A 50 7.99 33.66 16.06
C GLY A 50 8.50 32.64 15.01
N ALA A 51 8.42 32.99 13.74
CA ALA A 51 8.72 32.11 12.62
C ALA A 51 9.97 32.54 11.82
N TYR A 52 10.68 33.57 12.29
CA TYR A 52 11.91 34.03 11.65
C TYR A 52 13.08 33.13 12.05
N THR A 53 13.71 32.49 11.08
CA THR A 53 14.96 31.74 11.28
C THR A 53 16.02 32.34 10.35
N PRO A 54 17.19 32.76 10.88
CA PRO A 54 18.29 33.28 10.04
C PRO A 54 18.71 32.22 9.01
N GLN A 55 19.04 32.66 7.81
CA GLN A 55 19.44 31.73 6.73
C GLN A 55 20.68 30.88 7.09
N LYS A 56 21.55 31.38 7.96
CA LYS A 56 22.71 30.62 8.46
C LYS A 56 22.31 29.51 9.41
N GLU A 57 21.26 29.72 10.18
CA GLU A 57 20.72 28.81 11.21
C GLU A 57 19.63 27.89 10.65
N MET A 58 19.27 28.03 9.36
CA MET A 58 18.30 27.18 8.69
C MET A 58 18.82 25.73 8.64
N PRO A 59 18.08 24.74 9.15
CA PRO A 59 18.54 23.36 9.21
C PRO A 59 18.72 22.76 7.81
N LEU A 60 19.58 21.76 7.72
CA LEU A 60 19.71 20.94 6.52
C LEU A 60 18.51 20.03 6.33
N PHE A 61 18.22 19.67 5.10
CA PHE A 61 17.16 18.70 4.80
C PHE A 61 17.38 17.38 5.56
N ALA A 62 18.61 16.89 5.68
CA ALA A 62 18.95 15.69 6.42
C ALA A 62 18.51 15.76 7.89
N GLU A 63 18.79 16.87 8.57
CA GLU A 63 18.43 17.09 9.98
C GLU A 63 16.91 17.12 10.18
N VAL A 64 16.20 17.78 9.26
CA VAL A 64 14.72 17.82 9.28
C VAL A 64 14.12 16.44 9.01
N ALA A 65 14.69 15.68 8.08
CA ALA A 65 14.26 14.33 7.75
C ALA A 65 14.46 13.37 8.94
N ASP A 66 15.59 13.46 9.65
CA ASP A 66 15.86 12.66 10.85
C ASP A 66 14.92 13.01 11.98
N SER A 67 14.69 14.28 12.23
CA SER A 67 13.73 14.77 13.24
C SER A 67 12.31 14.29 12.92
N TRP A 68 11.93 14.32 11.64
CA TRP A 68 10.64 13.80 11.19
C TRP A 68 10.53 12.30 11.39
N LEU A 69 11.56 11.51 11.03
CA LEU A 69 11.58 10.05 11.25
C LEU A 69 11.44 9.72 12.72
N ALA A 70 12.20 10.36 13.61
CA ALA A 70 12.11 10.18 15.04
C ALA A 70 10.70 10.49 15.58
N SER A 71 10.04 11.53 15.05
CA SER A 71 8.65 11.86 15.41
C SER A 71 7.62 10.82 14.98
N LYS A 72 7.95 9.99 13.97
CA LYS A 72 7.07 8.95 13.42
C LYS A 72 7.21 7.62 14.13
N GLU A 73 8.39 7.28 14.56
CA GLU A 73 8.73 5.95 15.12
C GLU A 73 7.72 5.43 16.16
N PRO A 74 7.31 6.19 17.18
CA PRO A 74 6.38 5.69 18.19
C PRO A 74 4.93 5.52 17.69
N ASN A 75 4.57 6.12 16.54
CA ASN A 75 3.19 6.24 16.09
C ASN A 75 2.84 5.42 14.85
N ILE A 76 3.82 4.72 14.26
CA ILE A 76 3.61 3.93 13.04
C ILE A 76 4.16 2.52 13.20
N ARG A 77 3.67 1.60 12.36
CA ARG A 77 4.20 0.23 12.34
C ARG A 77 5.66 0.23 11.87
N HIS A 78 6.45 -0.65 12.45
CA HIS A 78 7.86 -0.81 12.12
C HIS A 78 8.13 -0.94 10.61
N THR A 79 7.32 -1.76 9.92
CA THR A 79 7.43 -1.91 8.46
C THR A 79 7.22 -0.61 7.68
N THR A 80 6.36 0.29 8.17
CA THR A 80 6.16 1.63 7.57
C THR A 80 7.33 2.55 7.91
N TYR A 81 7.85 2.44 9.13
CA TYR A 81 9.04 3.17 9.54
C TYR A 81 10.25 2.77 8.69
N ASP A 82 10.50 1.47 8.52
CA ASP A 82 11.59 0.95 7.67
C ASP A 82 11.46 1.43 6.22
N GLN A 83 10.25 1.45 5.68
CA GLN A 83 10.00 2.00 4.35
C GLN A 83 10.35 3.48 4.28
N TYR A 84 9.92 4.29 5.25
CA TYR A 84 10.25 5.71 5.30
C TYR A 84 11.75 5.93 5.47
N LYS A 85 12.39 5.19 6.37
CA LYS A 85 13.84 5.21 6.56
C LYS A 85 14.58 4.86 5.26
N GLY A 86 14.17 3.81 4.57
CA GLY A 86 14.73 3.44 3.27
C GLY A 86 14.56 4.54 2.21
N HIS A 87 13.40 5.21 2.15
CA HIS A 87 13.20 6.36 1.25
C HIS A 87 14.13 7.54 1.60
N VAL A 88 14.30 7.83 2.89
CA VAL A 88 15.15 8.93 3.36
C VAL A 88 16.62 8.61 3.08
N GLU A 89 17.11 7.47 3.53
CA GLU A 89 18.55 7.14 3.45
C GLU A 89 19.01 6.84 2.02
N ASN A 90 18.23 6.08 1.24
CA ASN A 90 18.69 5.61 -0.06
C ASN A 90 18.30 6.54 -1.22
N HIS A 91 17.29 7.41 -1.03
CA HIS A 91 16.79 8.24 -2.11
C HIS A 91 16.87 9.74 -1.85
N LEU A 92 16.48 10.21 -0.67
CA LEU A 92 16.33 11.64 -0.41
C LEU A 92 17.62 12.28 0.10
N LYS A 93 18.27 11.75 1.14
CA LYS A 93 19.51 12.30 1.71
C LYS A 93 20.67 12.39 0.71
N PRO A 94 20.91 11.41 -0.19
CA PRO A 94 22.00 11.50 -1.15
C PRO A 94 21.92 12.73 -2.07
N TYR A 95 20.70 13.22 -2.35
CA TYR A 95 20.47 14.34 -3.26
C TYR A 95 20.16 15.66 -2.56
N LEU A 96 19.30 15.61 -1.54
CA LEU A 96 18.78 16.81 -0.88
C LEU A 96 19.41 17.03 0.49
N GLY A 97 20.09 16.04 1.06
CA GLY A 97 20.52 16.05 2.46
C GLY A 97 21.38 17.26 2.86
N LYS A 98 22.28 17.68 1.99
CA LYS A 98 23.19 18.82 2.21
C LYS A 98 22.56 20.18 1.91
N SER A 99 21.37 20.21 1.33
CA SER A 99 20.65 21.45 1.04
C SER A 99 19.96 21.96 2.29
N LYS A 100 19.93 23.27 2.49
CA LYS A 100 19.07 23.87 3.51
C LYS A 100 17.62 23.65 3.16
N ILE A 101 16.78 23.41 4.15
CA ILE A 101 15.38 23.02 3.96
C ILE A 101 14.58 24.02 3.12
N ASN A 102 14.88 25.32 3.25
CA ASN A 102 14.24 26.40 2.49
C ASN A 102 14.69 26.48 1.03
N LEU A 103 15.75 25.77 0.63
CA LEU A 103 16.22 25.65 -0.75
C LEU A 103 15.63 24.44 -1.46
N VAL A 104 14.93 23.54 -0.75
CA VAL A 104 14.19 22.43 -1.33
C VAL A 104 12.87 22.97 -1.91
N ASN A 105 12.99 23.71 -2.99
CA ASN A 105 11.89 24.34 -3.73
C ASN A 105 11.37 23.42 -4.85
N PHE A 106 10.39 23.89 -5.61
CA PHE A 106 9.80 23.16 -6.74
C PHE A 106 10.87 22.71 -7.76
N ASP A 107 11.76 23.61 -8.18
CA ASP A 107 12.82 23.32 -9.17
C ASP A 107 13.78 22.22 -8.66
N ALA A 108 14.18 22.29 -7.39
CA ALA A 108 15.04 21.26 -6.78
C ALA A 108 14.37 19.88 -6.76
N ILE A 109 13.05 19.82 -6.52
CA ILE A 109 12.29 18.56 -6.51
C ILE A 109 12.12 18.02 -7.93
N GLU A 110 11.85 18.88 -8.92
CA GLU A 110 11.75 18.44 -10.32
C GLU A 110 13.09 17.91 -10.85
N LYS A 111 14.21 18.56 -10.53
CA LYS A 111 15.57 18.06 -10.85
C LYS A 111 15.84 16.71 -10.20
N PHE A 112 15.52 16.58 -8.91
CA PHE A 112 15.60 15.30 -8.19
C PHE A 112 14.78 14.21 -8.90
N LYS A 113 13.52 14.50 -9.24
CA LYS A 113 12.62 13.55 -9.92
C LYS A 113 13.21 13.08 -11.26
N ALA A 114 13.67 14.02 -12.09
CA ALA A 114 14.25 13.72 -13.39
C ALA A 114 15.51 12.85 -13.28
N GLU A 115 16.38 13.18 -12.33
CA GLU A 115 17.62 12.44 -12.10
C GLU A 115 17.36 11.01 -11.59
N ARG A 116 16.38 10.84 -10.67
CA ARG A 116 16.01 9.49 -10.16
C ARG A 116 15.44 8.60 -11.25
N LEU A 117 14.59 9.14 -12.14
CA LEU A 117 14.08 8.40 -13.29
C LEU A 117 15.21 8.01 -14.25
N LYS A 118 16.13 8.95 -14.56
CA LYS A 118 17.31 8.68 -15.39
C LYS A 118 18.18 7.56 -14.80
N ASN A 119 18.32 7.50 -13.48
CA ASN A 119 19.10 6.49 -12.76
C ASN A 119 18.31 5.18 -12.52
N GLY A 120 17.21 4.93 -13.25
CA GLY A 120 16.48 3.67 -13.26
C GLY A 120 15.53 3.44 -12.08
N VAL A 121 15.23 4.47 -11.26
CA VAL A 121 14.20 4.32 -10.23
C VAL A 121 12.83 4.26 -10.89
N THR A 122 12.09 3.20 -10.60
CA THR A 122 10.79 2.99 -11.22
C THR A 122 9.76 4.04 -10.82
N PRO A 123 8.84 4.45 -11.70
CA PRO A 123 7.80 5.43 -11.39
C PRO A 123 6.99 5.12 -10.12
N PRO A 124 6.55 3.87 -9.86
CA PRO A 124 5.85 3.55 -8.61
C PRO A 124 6.71 3.74 -7.35
N THR A 125 8.01 3.42 -7.43
CA THR A 125 8.95 3.66 -6.32
C THR A 125 9.13 5.15 -6.09
N LEU A 126 9.38 5.91 -7.17
CA LEU A 126 9.57 7.35 -7.08
C LEU A 126 8.31 8.07 -6.57
N HIS A 127 7.10 7.60 -6.95
CA HIS A 127 5.84 8.10 -6.39
C HIS A 127 5.81 7.97 -4.84
N LYS A 128 6.23 6.81 -4.31
CA LYS A 128 6.30 6.58 -2.85
C LYS A 128 7.36 7.48 -2.19
N VAL A 129 8.53 7.63 -2.81
CA VAL A 129 9.59 8.52 -2.33
C VAL A 129 9.13 9.97 -2.28
N LEU A 130 8.47 10.48 -3.35
CA LEU A 130 7.91 11.84 -3.38
C LEU A 130 6.79 12.02 -2.36
N THR A 131 6.01 10.98 -2.07
CA THR A 131 5.01 11.01 -0.99
C THR A 131 5.68 11.19 0.38
N THR A 132 6.79 10.48 0.62
CA THR A 132 7.60 10.65 1.84
C THR A 132 8.22 12.04 1.92
N LEU A 133 8.79 12.56 0.82
CA LEU A 133 9.29 13.92 0.74
C LEU A 133 8.22 14.95 1.10
N GLY A 134 7.01 14.80 0.53
CA GLY A 134 5.87 15.65 0.85
C GLY A 134 5.49 15.63 2.34
N ALA A 135 5.63 14.47 3.02
CA ALA A 135 5.38 14.37 4.45
C ALA A 135 6.47 15.05 5.28
N ILE A 136 7.73 14.96 4.89
CA ILE A 136 8.86 15.67 5.53
C ILE A 136 8.70 17.18 5.38
N LEU A 137 8.39 17.67 4.16
CA LEU A 137 8.17 19.09 3.92
C LEU A 137 6.91 19.62 4.64
N LYS A 138 5.86 18.81 4.79
CA LYS A 138 4.72 19.15 5.65
C LYS A 138 5.15 19.31 7.12
N TYR A 139 6.05 18.47 7.60
CA TYR A 139 6.64 18.63 8.93
C TYR A 139 7.46 19.91 9.02
N ALA A 140 8.28 20.24 8.01
CA ALA A 140 9.04 21.50 7.96
C ALA A 140 8.15 22.75 8.01
N VAL A 141 6.98 22.72 7.34
CA VAL A 141 5.96 23.79 7.45
C VAL A 141 5.43 23.91 8.89
N ARG A 142 5.13 22.78 9.56
CA ARG A 142 4.67 22.79 10.96
C ARG A 142 5.73 23.36 11.92
N MET A 143 7.01 23.06 11.65
CA MET A 143 8.15 23.59 12.40
C MET A 143 8.50 25.03 12.00
N ARG A 144 7.75 25.62 11.05
CA ARG A 144 7.95 27.00 10.55
C ARG A 144 9.30 27.26 9.88
N TYR A 145 9.97 26.22 9.39
CA TYR A 145 11.18 26.36 8.61
C TYR A 145 10.90 26.86 7.19
N ILE A 146 9.75 26.52 6.63
CA ILE A 146 9.25 26.93 5.31
C ILE A 146 7.77 27.34 5.41
N ASP A 147 7.34 28.24 4.53
CA ASP A 147 5.99 28.81 4.57
C ASP A 147 4.94 27.89 3.90
N PHE A 148 5.35 27.11 2.90
CA PHE A 148 4.48 26.17 2.17
C PHE A 148 5.25 24.91 1.77
N ASN A 149 4.51 23.87 1.39
CA ASN A 149 5.09 22.60 0.97
C ASN A 149 5.18 22.52 -0.57
N PRO A 150 6.37 22.71 -1.16
CA PRO A 150 6.53 22.70 -2.62
C PRO A 150 6.25 21.33 -3.28
N ALA A 151 6.33 20.23 -2.53
CA ALA A 151 6.04 18.91 -3.08
C ALA A 151 4.56 18.69 -3.43
N ARG A 152 3.65 19.61 -3.04
CA ARG A 152 2.23 19.54 -3.43
C ARG A 152 2.01 19.91 -4.89
N GLU A 153 2.84 20.81 -5.42
CA GLU A 153 2.77 21.27 -6.81
C GLU A 153 3.44 20.29 -7.79
N VAL A 154 4.26 19.38 -7.27
CA VAL A 154 4.99 18.41 -8.09
C VAL A 154 4.07 17.33 -8.60
N GLU A 155 3.97 17.20 -9.90
CA GLU A 155 3.25 16.10 -10.52
C GLU A 155 4.01 14.78 -10.27
N LYS A 156 3.34 13.86 -9.58
CA LYS A 156 3.91 12.54 -9.31
C LYS A 156 3.93 11.71 -10.58
N PRO A 157 5.03 10.99 -10.84
CA PRO A 157 5.12 10.21 -12.06
C PRO A 157 3.99 9.18 -12.12
N LYS A 158 3.19 9.27 -13.17
CA LYS A 158 2.22 8.26 -13.60
C LYS A 158 3.01 7.26 -14.44
N GLY A 159 3.54 6.24 -13.83
CA GLY A 159 4.25 5.21 -14.59
C GLY A 159 3.35 4.03 -14.83
N LYS A 160 3.35 3.53 -16.05
CA LYS A 160 3.06 2.13 -16.27
C LYS A 160 3.99 1.34 -15.34
N SER A 161 3.47 0.36 -14.62
CA SER A 161 4.31 -0.58 -13.88
C SER A 161 5.43 -1.06 -14.80
N VAL A 162 6.65 -1.27 -14.28
CA VAL A 162 7.75 -1.90 -15.03
C VAL A 162 7.32 -3.27 -15.61
N TYR A 163 6.20 -3.77 -15.16
CA TYR A 163 5.59 -5.05 -15.55
C TYR A 163 4.51 -4.91 -16.66
N GLY A 164 4.59 -3.88 -17.53
CA GLY A 164 3.71 -3.76 -18.70
C GLY A 164 2.35 -3.13 -18.44
N GLU A 165 1.58 -2.97 -19.51
CA GLU A 165 0.19 -2.52 -19.51
C GLU A 165 -0.65 -3.55 -18.77
N LYS A 166 -1.21 -3.17 -17.58
CA LYS A 166 -1.92 -4.07 -16.66
C LYS A 166 -1.14 -5.38 -16.48
N ASP A 167 -0.48 -5.61 -15.32
CA ASP A 167 -0.15 -6.98 -14.96
C ASP A 167 -1.43 -7.79 -15.23
N GLU A 168 -1.46 -8.54 -16.33
CA GLU A 168 -2.55 -9.49 -16.54
C GLU A 168 -2.61 -10.31 -15.28
N LEU A 169 -3.78 -10.35 -14.69
CA LEU A 169 -3.98 -11.01 -13.41
C LEU A 169 -3.70 -12.49 -13.65
N VAL A 170 -2.44 -12.90 -13.47
CA VAL A 170 -2.04 -14.29 -13.70
C VAL A 170 -2.71 -15.13 -12.62
N VAL A 171 -3.71 -15.87 -13.03
CA VAL A 171 -4.43 -16.84 -12.21
C VAL A 171 -4.11 -18.25 -12.71
N LEU A 172 -4.06 -19.21 -11.80
CA LEU A 172 -3.85 -20.61 -12.12
C LEU A 172 -5.19 -21.29 -12.42
N THR A 173 -5.18 -22.14 -13.41
CA THR A 173 -6.33 -23.06 -13.68
C THR A 173 -6.39 -24.16 -12.60
N PRO A 174 -7.50 -24.88 -12.47
CA PRO A 174 -7.57 -26.05 -11.58
C PRO A 174 -6.50 -27.11 -11.89
N GLU A 175 -6.12 -27.25 -13.16
CA GLU A 175 -5.05 -28.13 -13.63
C GLU A 175 -3.70 -27.67 -13.12
N ASP A 176 -3.36 -26.38 -13.34
CA ASP A 176 -2.12 -25.76 -12.83
C ASP A 176 -1.97 -25.91 -11.32
N ILE A 177 -3.08 -25.78 -10.58
CA ILE A 177 -3.09 -25.96 -9.14
C ILE A 177 -2.72 -27.39 -8.77
N ARG A 178 -3.31 -28.40 -9.44
CA ARG A 178 -2.95 -29.79 -9.20
C ARG A 178 -1.49 -30.07 -9.47
N GLU A 179 -0.97 -29.61 -10.60
CA GLU A 179 0.45 -29.71 -10.96
C GLU A 179 1.37 -29.04 -9.92
N LEU A 180 1.01 -27.85 -9.44
CA LEU A 180 1.76 -27.15 -8.39
C LEU A 180 1.80 -27.97 -7.09
N LEU A 181 0.67 -28.55 -6.67
CA LEU A 181 0.58 -29.34 -5.45
C LEU A 181 1.31 -30.67 -5.55
N GLU A 182 1.34 -31.32 -6.72
CA GLU A 182 2.12 -32.54 -6.99
C GLU A 182 3.61 -32.25 -7.05
N ALA A 183 3.99 -31.08 -7.58
CA ALA A 183 5.36 -30.64 -7.66
C ALA A 183 5.91 -30.06 -6.34
N ALA A 184 5.13 -30.02 -5.26
CA ALA A 184 5.62 -29.60 -3.95
C ALA A 184 6.77 -30.50 -3.46
N GLY A 185 7.75 -29.90 -2.75
CA GLY A 185 8.95 -30.62 -2.32
C GLY A 185 8.70 -31.63 -1.19
N ASP A 186 7.77 -31.31 -0.32
CA ASP A 186 7.38 -32.12 0.84
C ASP A 186 5.90 -31.92 1.20
N GLN A 187 5.43 -32.65 2.21
CA GLN A 187 4.06 -32.55 2.68
C GLN A 187 3.70 -31.16 3.22
N LYS A 188 4.62 -30.51 3.93
CA LYS A 188 4.44 -29.13 4.43
C LYS A 188 4.20 -28.16 3.30
N ASP A 189 5.04 -28.18 2.28
CA ASP A 189 4.95 -27.29 1.12
C ASP A 189 3.63 -27.51 0.36
N ARG A 190 3.24 -28.75 0.14
CA ARG A 190 1.98 -29.09 -0.49
C ARG A 190 0.78 -28.51 0.25
N ILE A 191 0.75 -28.66 1.58
CA ILE A 191 -0.37 -28.18 2.39
C ILE A 191 -0.32 -26.65 2.53
N LEU A 192 0.86 -26.04 2.58
CA LEU A 192 1.03 -24.58 2.55
C LEU A 192 0.44 -23.97 1.27
N PHE A 193 0.81 -24.53 0.10
CA PHE A 193 0.30 -24.05 -1.18
C PHE A 193 -1.19 -24.33 -1.33
N MET A 194 -1.66 -25.50 -0.92
CA MET A 194 -3.08 -25.85 -0.89
C MET A 194 -3.87 -24.87 -0.01
N THR A 195 -3.37 -24.54 1.19
CA THR A 195 -3.99 -23.57 2.08
C THR A 195 -4.02 -22.20 1.43
N ALA A 196 -2.93 -21.75 0.80
CA ALA A 196 -2.87 -20.46 0.12
C ALA A 196 -3.93 -20.33 -0.98
N VAL A 197 -4.06 -21.36 -1.84
CA VAL A 197 -5.02 -21.38 -2.97
C VAL A 197 -6.46 -21.50 -2.50
N LEU A 198 -6.74 -22.32 -1.48
CA LEU A 198 -8.12 -22.61 -1.04
C LEU A 198 -8.66 -21.63 0.01
N THR A 199 -7.84 -20.70 0.50
CA THR A 199 -8.25 -19.69 1.50
C THR A 199 -8.00 -18.26 1.08
N GLY A 200 -7.16 -18.04 0.08
CA GLY A 200 -6.74 -16.70 -0.32
C GLY A 200 -6.05 -15.91 0.80
N MET A 201 -5.49 -16.57 1.82
CA MET A 201 -4.73 -15.91 2.89
C MET A 201 -3.49 -15.20 2.33
N ARG A 202 -3.12 -14.08 2.96
CA ARG A 202 -1.85 -13.41 2.62
C ARG A 202 -0.68 -14.23 3.13
N GLU A 203 0.46 -14.14 2.46
CA GLU A 203 1.69 -14.85 2.83
C GLU A 203 2.02 -14.74 4.32
N GLY A 204 2.03 -13.53 4.87
CA GLY A 204 2.32 -13.33 6.28
C GLY A 204 1.20 -13.82 7.23
N GLU A 205 -0.04 -13.95 6.77
CA GLU A 205 -1.14 -14.57 7.53
C GLU A 205 -0.93 -16.10 7.62
N LEU A 206 -0.49 -16.72 6.51
CA LEU A 206 -0.15 -18.14 6.47
C LEU A 206 1.06 -18.47 7.34
N LEU A 207 2.15 -17.71 7.22
CA LEU A 207 3.37 -17.93 8.01
C LEU A 207 3.16 -17.65 9.51
N GLY A 208 2.15 -16.83 9.85
CA GLY A 208 1.77 -16.56 11.23
C GLY A 208 0.62 -17.41 11.76
N LEU A 209 0.12 -18.38 10.98
CA LEU A 209 -1.02 -19.22 11.36
C LEU A 209 -0.63 -20.21 12.45
N GLN A 210 -1.45 -20.31 13.49
CA GLN A 210 -1.30 -21.23 14.62
C GLN A 210 -2.42 -22.25 14.62
N TRP A 211 -2.18 -23.43 15.17
CA TRP A 211 -3.19 -24.50 15.26
C TRP A 211 -4.42 -24.07 16.03
N GLY A 212 -4.27 -23.23 17.06
CA GLY A 212 -5.38 -22.65 17.82
C GLY A 212 -6.27 -21.65 17.03
N ASP A 213 -5.87 -21.29 15.80
CA ASP A 213 -6.69 -20.43 14.92
C ASP A 213 -7.68 -21.26 14.07
N ILE A 214 -7.57 -22.59 14.06
CA ILE A 214 -8.42 -23.47 13.25
C ILE A 214 -9.59 -23.96 14.09
N ASP A 215 -10.78 -23.55 13.70
CA ASP A 215 -12.04 -24.09 14.23
C ASP A 215 -12.43 -25.36 13.43
N TRP A 216 -12.08 -26.49 13.96
CA TRP A 216 -12.32 -27.80 13.32
C TRP A 216 -13.79 -28.15 13.20
N ALA A 217 -14.62 -27.73 14.18
CA ALA A 217 -16.03 -28.02 14.22
C ALA A 217 -16.79 -27.27 13.13
N ASN A 218 -16.50 -25.98 12.97
CA ASN A 218 -17.10 -25.11 11.97
C ASN A 218 -16.35 -25.12 10.63
N ARG A 219 -15.23 -25.83 10.53
CA ARG A 219 -14.34 -25.83 9.35
C ARG A 219 -13.96 -24.42 8.92
N GLN A 220 -13.46 -23.63 9.85
CA GLN A 220 -13.05 -22.24 9.61
C GLN A 220 -11.63 -21.98 10.12
N VAL A 221 -10.93 -21.06 9.50
CA VAL A 221 -9.69 -20.49 10.01
C VAL A 221 -9.91 -19.04 10.38
N HIS A 222 -9.45 -18.66 11.59
CA HIS A 222 -9.56 -17.29 12.09
C HIS A 222 -8.26 -16.55 11.82
N VAL A 223 -8.25 -15.54 10.96
CA VAL A 223 -7.09 -14.69 10.71
C VAL A 223 -6.95 -13.70 11.86
N ARG A 224 -6.00 -13.99 12.78
CA ARG A 224 -5.78 -13.19 14.01
C ARG A 224 -4.49 -12.38 13.97
N ARG A 225 -3.49 -12.80 13.19
CA ARG A 225 -2.17 -12.16 13.11
C ARG A 225 -1.56 -12.28 11.73
N THR A 226 -0.47 -11.56 11.52
CA THR A 226 0.42 -11.70 10.36
C THR A 226 1.85 -11.69 10.84
N TYR A 227 2.68 -12.57 10.27
CA TYR A 227 4.12 -12.59 10.52
C TYR A 227 4.85 -11.90 9.36
N ASN A 228 5.75 -10.99 9.67
CA ASN A 228 6.56 -10.31 8.67
C ASN A 228 7.85 -9.76 9.29
N HIS A 229 8.99 -9.93 8.61
CA HIS A 229 10.30 -9.46 9.04
C HIS A 229 10.63 -9.79 10.52
N GLY A 230 10.46 -11.06 10.89
CA GLY A 230 10.81 -11.54 12.24
C GLY A 230 9.83 -11.17 13.35
N ARG A 231 8.67 -10.56 13.03
CA ARG A 231 7.71 -10.06 14.03
C ARG A 231 6.27 -10.41 13.69
N PHE A 232 5.50 -10.65 14.73
CA PHE A 232 4.05 -10.77 14.64
C PHE A 232 3.38 -9.40 14.76
N TYR A 233 2.35 -9.19 13.95
CA TYR A 233 1.55 -7.98 13.94
C TYR A 233 0.07 -8.33 13.97
N ASP A 234 -0.71 -7.48 14.62
CA ASP A 234 -2.16 -7.49 14.45
C ASP A 234 -2.57 -7.18 13.00
N PRO A 235 -3.70 -7.71 12.52
CA PRO A 235 -4.25 -7.32 11.23
C PRO A 235 -4.43 -5.80 11.11
N LYS A 236 -4.20 -5.24 9.91
CA LYS A 236 -4.20 -3.79 9.69
C LYS A 236 -5.57 -3.12 9.85
N SER A 237 -6.65 -3.87 9.73
CA SER A 237 -8.02 -3.35 9.81
C SER A 237 -8.95 -4.38 10.45
N ARG A 238 -10.16 -3.95 10.86
CA ARG A 238 -11.22 -4.86 11.32
C ARG A 238 -11.56 -5.92 10.26
N ALA A 239 -11.65 -5.53 8.99
CA ALA A 239 -11.94 -6.45 7.90
C ALA A 239 -10.85 -7.51 7.69
N ALA A 240 -9.61 -7.22 8.08
CA ALA A 240 -8.53 -8.18 8.01
C ALA A 240 -8.62 -9.26 9.11
N ARG A 241 -9.29 -9.00 10.24
CA ARG A 241 -9.70 -10.00 11.23
C ARG A 241 -10.98 -10.67 10.70
N ARG A 242 -10.84 -11.86 10.16
CA ARG A 242 -11.95 -12.58 9.52
C ARG A 242 -11.87 -14.07 9.77
N LYS A 243 -12.98 -14.72 9.49
CA LYS A 243 -13.08 -16.18 9.40
C LYS A 243 -13.12 -16.56 7.92
N ILE A 244 -12.38 -17.57 7.55
CA ILE A 244 -12.34 -18.11 6.19
C ILE A 244 -12.83 -19.56 6.25
N ASP A 245 -13.77 -19.90 5.38
CA ASP A 245 -14.30 -21.24 5.30
C ASP A 245 -13.28 -22.19 4.67
N LEU A 246 -13.17 -23.41 5.20
CA LEU A 246 -12.23 -24.42 4.76
C LEU A 246 -12.94 -25.53 3.98
N ALA A 247 -12.44 -25.84 2.79
CA ALA A 247 -12.87 -27.00 2.03
C ALA A 247 -12.60 -28.29 2.83
N PRO A 248 -13.48 -29.31 2.75
CA PRO A 248 -13.31 -30.57 3.46
C PRO A 248 -11.97 -31.27 3.20
N GLU A 249 -11.46 -31.17 1.97
CA GLU A 249 -10.17 -31.72 1.52
C GLU A 249 -9.01 -31.05 2.25
N LEU A 250 -9.06 -29.71 2.39
CA LEU A 250 -8.04 -28.95 3.13
C LEU A 250 -8.06 -29.32 4.62
N VAL A 251 -9.24 -29.47 5.21
CA VAL A 251 -9.38 -29.89 6.62
C VAL A 251 -8.75 -31.27 6.85
N ARG A 252 -8.98 -32.24 5.95
CA ARG A 252 -8.36 -33.57 6.03
C ARG A 252 -6.83 -33.46 5.96
N SER A 253 -6.32 -32.73 4.99
CA SER A 253 -4.87 -32.53 4.80
C SER A 253 -4.22 -31.82 5.99
N LEU A 254 -4.87 -30.80 6.56
CA LEU A 254 -4.40 -30.10 7.76
C LEU A 254 -4.38 -31.02 8.99
N LYS A 255 -5.39 -31.89 9.18
CA LYS A 255 -5.42 -32.87 10.26
C LYS A 255 -4.27 -33.87 10.14
N GLN A 256 -4.01 -34.38 8.93
CA GLN A 256 -2.87 -35.27 8.68
C GLN A 256 -1.53 -34.58 8.94
N TRP A 257 -1.39 -33.34 8.45
CA TRP A 257 -0.18 -32.55 8.67
C TRP A 257 0.06 -32.26 10.16
N LYS A 258 -0.99 -32.01 10.93
CA LYS A 258 -0.87 -31.77 12.37
C LYS A 258 -0.18 -32.91 13.12
N LEU A 259 -0.33 -34.14 12.66
CA LEU A 259 0.31 -35.32 13.26
C LEU A 259 1.83 -35.40 12.97
N ALA A 260 2.27 -34.80 11.84
CA ALA A 260 3.66 -34.80 11.41
C ALA A 260 4.34 -33.44 11.58
N CYS A 261 3.59 -32.41 12.01
CA CYS A 261 4.08 -31.06 12.14
C CYS A 261 5.12 -30.95 13.26
N PRO A 262 6.30 -30.33 13.02
CA PRO A 262 7.26 -30.04 14.09
C PRO A 262 6.62 -29.22 15.21
N ILE A 263 6.84 -29.66 16.46
CA ILE A 263 6.33 -28.97 17.65
C ILE A 263 7.26 -27.81 17.97
N GLY A 264 6.69 -26.65 18.27
CA GLY A 264 7.41 -25.44 18.69
C GLY A 264 6.56 -24.59 19.64
N GLU A 265 7.21 -23.70 20.37
CA GLU A 265 6.55 -22.83 21.37
C GLU A 265 5.41 -21.96 20.78
N LEU A 266 5.52 -21.64 19.51
CA LEU A 266 4.54 -20.77 18.84
C LEU A 266 3.32 -21.54 18.27
N ASP A 267 3.28 -22.85 18.39
CA ASP A 267 2.19 -23.73 17.89
C ASP A 267 1.78 -23.43 16.42
N LEU A 268 2.80 -23.18 15.56
CA LEU A 268 2.60 -22.78 14.17
C LEU A 268 2.09 -23.94 13.31
N VAL A 269 1.26 -23.61 12.32
CA VAL A 269 0.81 -24.60 11.31
C VAL A 269 1.91 -24.88 10.28
N PHE A 270 2.75 -23.87 9.96
CA PHE A 270 3.83 -23.99 8.97
C PHE A 270 5.19 -23.58 9.58
N PRO A 271 5.69 -24.28 10.62
CA PRO A 271 7.00 -23.96 11.21
C PRO A 271 8.15 -24.41 10.33
N THR A 272 9.36 -23.96 10.66
CA THR A 272 10.61 -24.62 10.23
C THR A 272 10.74 -26.00 10.89
N GLU A 273 11.74 -26.79 10.49
CA GLU A 273 12.05 -28.07 11.15
C GLU A 273 12.37 -27.91 12.65
N ALA A 274 12.89 -26.73 13.03
CA ALA A 274 13.18 -26.40 14.43
C ALA A 274 11.94 -25.85 15.19
N GLY A 275 10.74 -25.90 14.63
CA GLY A 275 9.52 -25.40 15.28
C GLY A 275 9.37 -23.87 15.29
N THR A 276 10.25 -23.13 14.60
CA THR A 276 10.27 -21.66 14.57
C THR A 276 9.54 -21.10 13.35
N THR A 277 9.43 -19.76 13.27
CA THR A 277 8.80 -19.08 12.12
C THR A 277 9.62 -19.24 10.84
N GLU A 278 8.97 -19.47 9.73
CA GLU A 278 9.57 -19.52 8.39
C GLU A 278 9.80 -18.10 7.86
N ASP A 279 10.97 -17.86 7.23
CA ASP A 279 11.25 -16.62 6.52
C ASP A 279 10.59 -16.64 5.14
N ALA A 280 9.81 -15.60 4.82
CA ALA A 280 9.08 -15.49 3.57
C ALA A 280 9.97 -15.56 2.32
N ALA A 281 11.12 -14.88 2.33
CA ALA A 281 12.03 -14.86 1.19
C ALA A 281 12.68 -16.24 0.97
N ASN A 282 13.00 -16.95 2.06
CA ASN A 282 13.51 -18.31 2.01
C ASN A 282 12.46 -19.29 1.50
N MET A 283 11.23 -19.22 1.99
CA MET A 283 10.10 -20.02 1.52
C MET A 283 9.88 -19.84 0.02
N LEU A 284 9.85 -18.60 -0.46
CA LEU A 284 9.70 -18.31 -1.88
C LEU A 284 10.87 -18.87 -2.71
N LYS A 285 12.10 -18.59 -2.31
CA LYS A 285 13.31 -18.96 -3.07
C LYS A 285 13.56 -20.46 -3.09
N ARG A 286 13.39 -21.13 -1.94
CA ARG A 286 13.79 -22.53 -1.77
C ARG A 286 12.66 -23.53 -2.00
N ARG A 287 11.39 -23.10 -1.92
CA ARG A 287 10.20 -23.97 -1.96
C ARG A 287 9.26 -23.61 -3.10
N PHE A 288 8.67 -22.40 -3.10
CA PHE A 288 7.65 -22.01 -4.05
C PHE A 288 8.15 -21.91 -5.51
N PHE A 289 9.20 -21.13 -5.77
CA PHE A 289 9.74 -21.00 -7.13
C PHE A 289 10.32 -22.31 -7.69
N PRO A 290 10.98 -23.18 -6.91
CA PRO A 290 11.33 -24.51 -7.38
C PRO A 290 10.12 -25.39 -7.71
N ALA A 291 9.03 -25.32 -6.92
CA ALA A 291 7.80 -26.05 -7.21
C ALA A 291 7.16 -25.59 -8.54
N LEU A 292 7.04 -24.29 -8.79
CA LEU A 292 6.57 -23.76 -10.08
C LEU A 292 7.40 -24.27 -11.26
N ARG A 293 8.73 -24.32 -11.11
CA ARG A 293 9.62 -24.85 -12.17
C ARG A 293 9.41 -26.33 -12.43
N ARG A 294 9.25 -27.16 -11.37
CA ARG A 294 8.96 -28.59 -11.51
C ARG A 294 7.61 -28.83 -12.17
N ALA A 295 6.62 -28.03 -11.82
CA ALA A 295 5.28 -28.04 -12.44
C ALA A 295 5.25 -27.42 -13.85
N LYS A 296 6.37 -26.91 -14.36
CA LYS A 296 6.47 -26.19 -15.65
C LYS A 296 5.54 -24.98 -15.77
N LEU A 297 5.14 -24.39 -14.63
CA LEU A 297 4.29 -23.22 -14.54
C LEU A 297 5.10 -21.93 -14.68
N PRO A 298 4.47 -20.84 -15.16
CA PRO A 298 5.11 -19.54 -15.24
C PRO A 298 5.54 -19.06 -13.84
N LYS A 299 6.59 -18.24 -13.78
CA LYS A 299 7.02 -17.63 -12.53
C LYS A 299 6.01 -16.56 -12.12
N ILE A 300 5.15 -16.90 -11.17
CA ILE A 300 4.19 -16.01 -10.54
C ILE A 300 4.66 -15.56 -9.15
N ARG A 301 4.05 -14.49 -8.62
CA ARG A 301 4.23 -14.11 -7.21
C ARG A 301 3.35 -14.99 -6.33
N PHE A 302 3.77 -15.24 -5.10
CA PHE A 302 2.94 -16.01 -4.15
C PHE A 302 1.54 -15.41 -3.96
N HIS A 303 1.45 -14.08 -4.01
CA HIS A 303 0.16 -13.38 -3.93
C HIS A 303 -0.81 -13.73 -5.07
N ASN A 304 -0.33 -14.23 -6.20
CA ASN A 304 -1.19 -14.69 -7.29
C ASN A 304 -2.06 -15.91 -6.90
N LEU A 305 -1.64 -16.71 -5.90
CA LEU A 305 -2.48 -17.77 -5.35
C LEU A 305 -3.76 -17.22 -4.71
N ARG A 306 -3.68 -16.05 -4.09
CA ARG A 306 -4.86 -15.34 -3.58
C ARG A 306 -5.71 -14.75 -4.70
N HIS A 307 -5.10 -14.28 -5.78
CA HIS A 307 -5.84 -13.87 -6.98
C HIS A 307 -6.55 -15.05 -7.61
N THR A 308 -5.89 -16.20 -7.68
CA THR A 308 -6.47 -17.47 -8.14
C THR A 308 -7.70 -17.86 -7.31
N TYR A 309 -7.59 -17.83 -5.97
CA TYR A 309 -8.75 -18.09 -5.08
C TYR A 309 -9.96 -17.21 -5.41
N ALA A 310 -9.72 -15.88 -5.55
CA ALA A 310 -10.80 -14.96 -5.85
C ALA A 310 -11.41 -15.21 -7.24
N SER A 311 -10.59 -15.50 -8.25
CA SER A 311 -11.04 -15.78 -9.61
C SER A 311 -11.87 -17.07 -9.68
N LEU A 312 -11.46 -18.11 -8.98
CA LEU A 312 -12.22 -19.35 -8.89
C LEU A 312 -13.59 -19.17 -8.24
N LEU A 313 -13.69 -18.36 -7.18
CA LEU A 313 -14.98 -18.04 -6.55
C LEU A 313 -15.89 -17.23 -7.48
N ILE A 314 -15.31 -16.31 -8.27
CA ILE A 314 -16.06 -15.53 -9.26
C ILE A 314 -16.58 -16.44 -10.39
N ASP A 315 -15.74 -17.35 -10.88
CA ASP A 315 -16.13 -18.30 -11.93
C ASP A 315 -17.26 -19.24 -11.48
N GLN A 316 -17.27 -19.59 -10.18
CA GLN A 316 -18.36 -20.33 -9.54
C GLN A 316 -19.64 -19.49 -9.32
N GLY A 317 -19.61 -18.20 -9.61
CA GLY A 317 -20.75 -17.28 -9.43
C GLY A 317 -20.99 -16.84 -8.00
N GLU A 318 -19.99 -16.95 -7.12
CA GLU A 318 -20.12 -16.57 -5.72
C GLU A 318 -20.39 -15.08 -5.53
N ASN A 319 -21.13 -14.76 -4.49
CA ASN A 319 -21.51 -13.39 -4.18
C ASN A 319 -20.28 -12.51 -3.91
N PRO A 320 -20.13 -11.35 -4.57
CA PRO A 320 -18.99 -10.43 -4.37
C PRO A 320 -18.77 -10.02 -2.91
N LYS A 321 -19.84 -9.96 -2.11
CA LYS A 321 -19.73 -9.66 -0.68
C LYS A 321 -19.10 -10.81 0.11
N TYR A 322 -19.40 -12.05 -0.26
CA TYR A 322 -18.74 -13.23 0.29
C TYR A 322 -17.24 -13.19 -0.04
N ILE A 323 -16.90 -12.99 -1.31
CA ILE A 323 -15.50 -12.89 -1.77
C ILE A 323 -14.76 -11.78 -1.01
N GLN A 324 -15.37 -10.58 -0.88
CA GLN A 324 -14.82 -9.47 -0.09
C GLN A 324 -14.51 -9.91 1.36
N THR A 325 -15.44 -10.61 1.98
CA THR A 325 -15.32 -11.04 3.38
C THR A 325 -14.22 -12.09 3.54
N GLN A 326 -14.19 -13.12 2.67
CA GLN A 326 -13.17 -14.16 2.68
C GLN A 326 -11.77 -13.58 2.46
N LEU A 327 -11.63 -12.64 1.53
CA LEU A 327 -10.37 -11.93 1.28
C LEU A 327 -10.00 -10.92 2.37
N GLY A 328 -10.95 -10.41 3.14
CA GLY A 328 -10.71 -9.35 4.14
C GLY A 328 -10.33 -8.03 3.50
N HIS A 329 -11.00 -7.65 2.42
CA HIS A 329 -10.87 -6.32 1.81
C HIS A 329 -11.70 -5.31 2.59
N SER A 330 -11.12 -4.13 2.85
CA SER A 330 -11.77 -3.08 3.63
C SER A 330 -13.00 -2.47 2.95
N SER A 331 -13.07 -2.57 1.63
CA SER A 331 -14.22 -2.14 0.83
C SER A 331 -14.50 -3.13 -0.31
N ILE A 332 -15.75 -3.19 -0.75
CA ILE A 332 -16.14 -3.96 -1.91
C ILE A 332 -15.53 -3.40 -3.19
N GLN A 333 -15.32 -2.06 -3.22
CA GLN A 333 -14.70 -1.38 -4.35
C GLN A 333 -13.33 -2.00 -4.68
N LEU A 334 -12.52 -2.31 -3.66
CA LEU A 334 -11.22 -2.96 -3.87
C LEU A 334 -11.36 -4.34 -4.54
N THR A 335 -12.41 -5.09 -4.23
CA THR A 335 -12.70 -6.38 -4.88
C THR A 335 -13.12 -6.15 -6.33
N MET A 336 -13.99 -5.16 -6.58
CA MET A 336 -14.46 -4.84 -7.92
C MET A 336 -13.37 -4.25 -8.81
N ASP A 337 -12.51 -3.36 -8.28
CA ASP A 337 -11.41 -2.77 -9.04
C ASP A 337 -10.41 -3.83 -9.53
N VAL A 338 -10.19 -4.88 -8.71
CA VAL A 338 -9.23 -5.93 -9.06
C VAL A 338 -9.86 -7.05 -9.90
N TYR A 339 -11.11 -7.44 -9.60
CA TYR A 339 -11.71 -8.66 -10.16
C TYR A 339 -13.00 -8.42 -10.93
N GLY A 340 -13.56 -7.20 -10.97
CA GLY A 340 -14.83 -6.91 -11.63
C GLY A 340 -14.85 -7.28 -13.10
N HIS A 341 -13.70 -7.16 -13.77
CA HIS A 341 -13.56 -7.52 -15.19
C HIS A 341 -13.67 -9.04 -15.46
N LEU A 342 -13.56 -9.88 -14.43
CA LEU A 342 -13.77 -11.35 -14.52
C LEU A 342 -15.22 -11.74 -14.33
N MET A 343 -16.08 -10.82 -13.86
CA MET A 343 -17.50 -11.08 -13.68
C MET A 343 -18.21 -11.01 -15.04
N LYS A 344 -19.18 -11.90 -15.25
CA LYS A 344 -19.96 -11.92 -16.50
C LYS A 344 -20.84 -10.68 -16.56
N ASP A 345 -20.65 -9.85 -17.59
CA ASP A 345 -21.42 -8.61 -17.79
C ASP A 345 -22.87 -8.86 -18.23
N VAL A 346 -23.15 -10.00 -18.83
CA VAL A 346 -24.46 -10.36 -19.37
C VAL A 346 -24.93 -11.69 -18.76
N ASN A 347 -26.06 -11.65 -18.09
CA ASN A 347 -26.72 -12.83 -17.55
C ASN A 347 -28.19 -12.86 -18.01
N GLN A 348 -28.42 -13.28 -19.25
CA GLN A 348 -29.77 -13.42 -19.81
C GLN A 348 -30.65 -14.37 -19.00
N GLU A 349 -30.05 -15.43 -18.41
CA GLU A 349 -30.78 -16.35 -17.54
C GLU A 349 -31.28 -15.65 -16.25
N ALA A 350 -30.60 -14.59 -15.77
CA ALA A 350 -31.07 -13.82 -14.62
C ALA A 350 -32.38 -13.10 -14.93
N ALA A 351 -32.51 -12.54 -16.12
CA ALA A 351 -33.77 -11.92 -16.58
C ALA A 351 -34.88 -12.97 -16.69
N THR A 352 -34.57 -14.15 -17.25
CA THR A 352 -35.53 -15.26 -17.33
C THR A 352 -35.95 -15.75 -15.94
N ARG A 353 -34.99 -15.96 -15.02
CA ARG A 353 -35.30 -16.32 -13.62
C ARG A 353 -36.16 -15.26 -12.94
N LEU A 354 -35.90 -13.98 -13.14
CA LEU A 354 -36.71 -12.89 -12.59
C LEU A 354 -38.13 -12.95 -13.16
N GLY A 355 -38.28 -13.13 -14.47
CA GLY A 355 -39.58 -13.32 -15.11
C GLY A 355 -40.36 -14.48 -14.54
N ASN A 356 -39.72 -15.64 -14.41
CA ASN A 356 -40.33 -16.84 -13.82
C ASN A 356 -40.72 -16.66 -12.33
N THR A 357 -39.92 -15.91 -11.57
CA THR A 357 -40.22 -15.59 -10.16
C THR A 357 -41.43 -14.71 -10.01
N VAL A 358 -41.61 -13.73 -10.91
CA VAL A 358 -42.69 -12.75 -10.86
C VAL A 358 -44.01 -13.30 -11.46
N PHE A 359 -43.89 -14.03 -12.57
CA PHE A 359 -45.05 -14.48 -13.38
C PHE A 359 -45.32 -15.98 -13.33
N GLY A 360 -44.50 -16.77 -12.65
CA GLY A 360 -44.53 -18.24 -12.67
C GLY A 360 -43.93 -18.83 -13.94
N SER A 361 -43.61 -20.11 -13.92
CA SER A 361 -43.06 -20.86 -15.08
C SER A 361 -44.03 -21.00 -16.27
N ASP A 362 -45.30 -20.64 -16.09
CA ASP A 362 -46.36 -20.69 -17.11
C ASP A 362 -46.69 -19.29 -17.69
N GLY A 363 -45.66 -18.53 -18.04
CA GLY A 363 -45.79 -17.18 -18.66
C GLY A 363 -46.49 -17.16 -20.04
N SER A 364 -47.07 -18.28 -20.50
CA SER A 364 -47.84 -18.34 -21.75
C SER A 364 -49.31 -17.90 -21.66
N ASN A 365 -49.81 -17.57 -20.45
CA ASN A 365 -51.26 -17.31 -20.27
C ASN A 365 -51.65 -15.86 -19.94
N MET A 366 -50.76 -14.86 -20.06
CA MET A 366 -51.14 -13.47 -19.82
C MET A 366 -51.16 -12.56 -21.07
N VAL A 367 -51.57 -13.10 -22.20
CA VAL A 367 -51.94 -12.25 -23.37
C VAL A 367 -53.35 -12.62 -23.84
N ALA A 368 -54.30 -12.54 -22.93
CA ALA A 368 -55.73 -12.50 -23.26
C ALA A 368 -56.44 -11.49 -22.35
N VAL A 369 -56.14 -10.24 -22.50
CA VAL A 369 -56.94 -9.16 -21.93
C VAL A 369 -57.80 -8.57 -23.03
N ASN A 370 -59.07 -9.10 -23.05
CA ASN A 370 -60.31 -8.38 -23.35
C ASN A 370 -60.27 -7.26 -24.42
N LYS A 371 -60.51 -7.67 -25.67
CA LYS A 371 -61.40 -6.87 -26.52
C LYS A 371 -62.84 -6.99 -25.99
N LYS A 372 -63.29 -6.10 -25.13
CA LYS A 372 -64.71 -5.82 -24.94
C LYS A 372 -65.21 -5.08 -26.18
N GLU A 373 -66.04 -5.75 -26.90
CA GLU A 373 -66.91 -5.24 -27.93
C GLU A 373 -67.61 -3.96 -27.46
N VAL A 374 -67.47 -2.93 -28.26
CA VAL A 374 -68.45 -1.84 -28.32
C VAL A 374 -69.19 -2.04 -29.63
N SER A 375 -70.40 -2.43 -29.58
CA SER A 375 -71.38 -2.43 -30.66
C SER A 375 -72.65 -1.72 -30.17
N PRO A 376 -73.47 -1.26 -31.10
CA PRO A 376 -73.53 0.10 -31.67
C PRO A 376 -74.49 1.00 -30.93
#